data_d3269d8d69d627e23c9687b7f31e5359
#
_entry.id   d3269d8d69d627e23c9687b7f31e5359
#
_cell.length_a   1.000
_cell.length_b   1.000
_cell.length_c   1.000
_cell.angle_alpha   90.00
_cell.angle_beta   90.00
_cell.angle_gamma   90.00
#
_symmetry.space_group_name_H-M   'P 1'
#
loop_
_entity.id
_entity.type
_entity.pdbx_description
1 polymer ?
#
loop_
_entity_poly.entity_id
_entity_poly.type
_entity_poly.pdbx_seq_one_letter_code
_entity_poly.pdbx_strand_id
1 'polypeptide(L)'
;MSHFTNIETQIRDLDALRLACAELGLELSPAGEARGYGQNRLPGDFVIRLKGPYDLALQRQPEGSYRVVADFWGGHVEREVGPGCGRLKQLYGVHLAQTAARRRGYHVRRQ
;
A
#
# COMPACT_ATOMS: atom_id res chain seq x y z
N MET A 1 -19.45 13.92 -3.36
CA MET A 1 -18.98 13.68 -1.98
C MET A 1 -18.15 12.43 -1.95
N SER A 2 -16.99 12.49 -1.34
CA SER A 2 -16.07 11.36 -1.29
C SER A 2 -16.09 10.70 0.09
N HIS A 3 -15.66 9.46 0.14
CA HIS A 3 -15.51 8.71 1.38
C HIS A 3 -14.45 7.64 1.20
N PHE A 4 -13.98 7.10 2.30
CA PHE A 4 -12.97 6.05 2.27
C PHE A 4 -13.56 4.75 1.75
N THR A 5 -12.85 4.13 0.83
CA THR A 5 -13.26 2.88 0.19
C THR A 5 -12.21 1.81 0.44
N ASN A 6 -12.68 0.62 0.75
CA ASN A 6 -11.85 -0.54 1.02
C ASN A 6 -11.47 -1.26 -0.28
N ILE A 7 -10.20 -1.63 -0.41
CA ILE A 7 -9.71 -2.47 -1.49
C ILE A 7 -9.25 -3.80 -0.91
N GLU A 8 -9.79 -4.89 -1.45
CA GLU A 8 -9.36 -6.23 -1.07
C GLU A 8 -7.93 -6.47 -1.52
N THR A 9 -7.10 -6.95 -0.61
CA THR A 9 -5.70 -7.27 -0.92
C THR A 9 -5.28 -8.53 -0.17
N GLN A 10 -4.15 -9.10 -0.61
CA GLN A 10 -3.50 -10.22 0.07
C GLN A 10 -2.17 -9.77 0.67
N ILE A 11 -2.09 -8.53 1.09
CA ILE A 11 -0.85 -7.99 1.68
C ILE A 11 -0.71 -8.53 3.10
N ARG A 12 0.38 -9.27 3.34
CA ARG A 12 0.70 -9.84 4.64
C ARG A 12 2.12 -9.52 5.09
N ASP A 13 3.04 -9.30 4.16
CA ASP A 13 4.47 -9.11 4.42
C ASP A 13 4.81 -7.62 4.36
N LEU A 14 5.03 -7.00 5.51
CA LEU A 14 5.32 -5.57 5.57
C LEU A 14 6.68 -5.23 4.99
N ASP A 15 7.65 -6.15 5.04
CA ASP A 15 8.96 -5.88 4.45
C ASP A 15 8.86 -5.80 2.93
N ALA A 16 8.12 -6.72 2.31
CA ALA A 16 7.89 -6.66 0.87
C ALA A 16 7.11 -5.38 0.49
N LEU A 17 6.14 -5.00 1.31
CA LEU A 17 5.37 -3.78 1.07
C LEU A 17 6.26 -2.54 1.18
N ARG A 18 7.14 -2.50 2.17
CA ARG A 18 8.07 -1.38 2.34
C ARG A 18 8.97 -1.21 1.12
N LEU A 19 9.45 -2.32 0.57
CA LEU A 19 10.28 -2.29 -0.64
C LEU A 19 9.49 -1.80 -1.85
N ALA A 20 8.24 -2.24 -1.98
CA ALA A 20 7.37 -1.77 -3.06
C ALA A 20 7.13 -0.27 -2.96
N CYS A 21 6.86 0.22 -1.75
CA CYS A 21 6.67 1.66 -1.53
C CYS A 21 7.94 2.44 -1.89
N ALA A 22 9.10 1.92 -1.52
CA ALA A 22 10.37 2.58 -1.82
C ALA A 22 10.57 2.73 -3.34
N GLU A 23 10.21 1.74 -4.12
CA GLU A 23 10.30 1.85 -5.58
C GLU A 23 9.40 2.95 -6.15
N LEU A 24 8.26 3.19 -5.51
CA LEU A 24 7.34 4.24 -5.93
C LEU A 24 7.68 5.60 -5.31
N GLY A 25 8.72 5.66 -4.47
CA GLY A 25 9.08 6.88 -3.78
C GLY A 25 8.10 7.27 -2.69
N LEU A 26 7.42 6.28 -2.11
CA LEU A 26 6.41 6.51 -1.07
C LEU A 26 6.94 6.04 0.28
N GLU A 27 6.39 6.62 1.35
CA GLU A 27 6.78 6.31 2.72
C GLU A 27 5.73 5.42 3.39
N LEU A 28 6.17 4.33 4.00
CA LEU A 28 5.32 3.48 4.84
C LEU A 28 5.60 3.84 6.30
N SER A 29 4.60 4.45 6.96
CA SER A 29 4.72 4.91 8.34
C SER A 29 3.95 4.00 9.28
N PRO A 30 4.50 3.65 10.45
CA PRO A 30 3.76 2.89 11.46
C PRO A 30 2.74 3.80 12.13
N ALA A 31 1.50 3.33 12.23
CA ALA A 31 0.37 4.05 12.84
C ALA A 31 0.15 5.42 12.21
N GLY A 32 -0.98 6.03 12.52
CA GLY A 32 -1.28 7.37 12.03
C GLY A 32 -2.61 7.43 11.31
N GLU A 33 -2.84 8.54 10.65
CA GLU A 33 -4.10 8.78 9.96
C GLU A 33 -3.85 9.09 8.48
N ALA A 34 -4.61 8.41 7.61
CA ALA A 34 -4.58 8.67 6.18
C ALA A 34 -5.46 9.88 5.87
N ARG A 35 -4.94 10.76 5.02
CA ARG A 35 -5.68 11.93 4.57
C ARG A 35 -6.67 11.52 3.48
N GLY A 36 -7.84 12.15 3.49
CA GLY A 36 -8.83 12.04 2.44
C GLY A 36 -9.38 13.42 2.10
N TYR A 37 -10.52 13.45 1.44
CA TYR A 37 -11.13 14.70 1.02
C TYR A 37 -11.39 15.63 2.20
N GLY A 38 -10.96 16.90 2.05
CA GLY A 38 -11.18 17.92 3.06
C GLY A 38 -10.51 17.57 4.38
N GLN A 39 -11.30 17.50 5.44
CA GLN A 39 -10.82 17.19 6.78
C GLN A 39 -10.94 15.73 7.15
N ASN A 40 -11.32 14.87 6.20
CA ASN A 40 -11.48 13.45 6.48
C ASN A 40 -10.15 12.79 6.80
N ARG A 41 -10.13 12.01 7.87
CA ARG A 41 -8.95 11.26 8.31
C ARG A 41 -9.38 9.86 8.72
N LEU A 42 -8.55 8.87 8.39
CA LEU A 42 -8.82 7.49 8.73
C LEU A 42 -7.60 6.87 9.41
N PRO A 43 -7.76 6.36 10.64
CA PRO A 43 -6.65 5.71 11.33
C PRO A 43 -6.26 4.41 10.64
N GLY A 44 -4.96 4.09 10.65
CA GLY A 44 -4.45 2.83 10.17
C GLY A 44 -3.37 2.30 11.10
N ASP A 45 -3.18 0.99 11.09
CA ASP A 45 -2.05 0.36 11.77
C ASP A 45 -0.75 0.77 11.09
N PHE A 46 -0.83 0.98 9.77
CA PHE A 46 0.22 1.60 8.97
C PHE A 46 -0.43 2.56 7.99
N VAL A 47 0.32 3.55 7.54
CA VAL A 47 -0.16 4.52 6.56
C VAL A 47 0.90 4.67 5.48
N ILE A 48 0.49 4.56 4.21
CA ILE A 48 1.37 4.88 3.09
C ILE A 48 1.12 6.33 2.72
N ARG A 49 2.13 7.17 2.95
CA ARG A 49 2.07 8.59 2.64
C ARG A 49 2.30 8.78 1.15
N LEU A 50 1.32 9.36 0.46
CA LEU A 50 1.44 9.67 -0.95
C LEU A 50 1.93 11.09 -1.14
N LYS A 51 2.41 11.39 -2.33
CA LYS A 51 2.91 12.72 -2.68
C LYS A 51 1.78 13.73 -2.84
N GLY A 52 0.61 13.22 -3.26
CA GLY A 52 -0.58 14.05 -3.42
C GLY A 52 -1.31 14.27 -2.10
N PRO A 53 -2.57 14.74 -2.16
CA PRO A 53 -3.30 15.15 -0.96
C PRO A 53 -3.91 14.03 -0.13
N TYR A 54 -3.93 12.79 -0.65
CA TYR A 54 -4.57 11.66 0.03
C TYR A 54 -3.54 10.55 0.28
N ASP A 55 -3.83 9.69 1.27
CA ASP A 55 -2.94 8.60 1.66
C ASP A 55 -3.69 7.27 1.66
N LEU A 56 -2.94 6.18 1.85
CA LEU A 56 -3.52 4.85 2.03
C LEU A 56 -3.42 4.44 3.50
N ALA A 57 -4.53 3.97 4.07
CA ALA A 57 -4.52 3.39 5.40
C ALA A 57 -4.46 1.86 5.27
N LEU A 58 -3.61 1.23 6.07
CA LEU A 58 -3.49 -0.22 6.16
C LEU A 58 -4.06 -0.65 7.51
N GLN A 59 -5.08 -1.48 7.48
CA GLN A 59 -5.74 -1.95 8.69
C GLN A 59 -5.57 -3.46 8.82
N ARG A 60 -4.97 -3.88 9.93
CA ARG A 60 -4.71 -5.30 10.19
C ARG A 60 -6.02 -6.06 10.35
N GLN A 61 -6.12 -7.20 9.69
CA GLN A 61 -7.27 -8.09 9.78
C GLN A 61 -6.95 -9.27 10.71
N PRO A 62 -7.98 -9.92 11.29
CA PRO A 62 -7.74 -11.02 12.23
C PRO A 62 -6.90 -12.16 11.68
N GLU A 63 -6.99 -12.44 10.38
CA GLU A 63 -6.23 -13.53 9.75
C GLU A 63 -4.81 -13.13 9.37
N GLY A 64 -4.39 -11.90 9.66
CA GLY A 64 -3.02 -11.45 9.47
C GLY A 64 -2.73 -10.68 8.19
N SER A 65 -3.73 -10.49 7.32
CA SER A 65 -3.57 -9.63 6.16
C SER A 65 -3.86 -8.18 6.53
N TYR A 66 -3.58 -7.27 5.60
CA TYR A 66 -3.89 -5.85 5.76
C TYR A 66 -4.91 -5.42 4.72
N ARG A 67 -5.97 -4.77 5.19
CA ARG A 67 -6.95 -4.11 4.32
C ARG A 67 -6.38 -2.76 3.92
N VAL A 68 -6.49 -2.41 2.64
CA VAL A 68 -6.10 -1.09 2.15
C VAL A 68 -7.36 -0.25 2.00
N VAL A 69 -7.37 0.91 2.64
CA VAL A 69 -8.52 1.82 2.58
C VAL A 69 -8.01 3.20 2.17
N ALA A 70 -8.69 3.82 1.23
CA ALA A 70 -8.30 5.13 0.74
C ALA A 70 -9.50 5.87 0.18
N ASP A 71 -9.34 7.17 0.00
CA ASP A 71 -10.31 8.00 -0.68
C ASP A 71 -9.89 8.12 -2.16
N PHE A 72 -10.66 7.53 -3.05
CA PHE A 72 -10.33 7.50 -4.48
C PHE A 72 -10.88 8.67 -5.27
N TRP A 73 -11.45 9.64 -4.59
CA TRP A 73 -12.02 10.80 -5.26
C TRP A 73 -10.93 11.59 -6.02
N GLY A 74 -11.27 12.06 -7.21
CA GLY A 74 -10.40 12.91 -7.99
C GLY A 74 -9.22 12.22 -8.65
N GLY A 75 -9.07 10.91 -8.49
CA GLY A 75 -7.98 10.16 -9.10
C GLY A 75 -6.61 10.39 -8.47
N HIS A 76 -6.54 11.08 -7.33
CA HIS A 76 -5.25 11.42 -6.69
C HIS A 76 -4.47 10.17 -6.30
N VAL A 77 -5.14 9.19 -5.69
CA VAL A 77 -4.49 7.95 -5.26
C VAL A 77 -4.06 7.13 -6.47
N GLU A 78 -4.95 6.99 -7.44
CA GLU A 78 -4.68 6.14 -8.61
C GLU A 78 -3.54 6.65 -9.48
N ARG A 79 -3.28 7.94 -9.50
CA ARG A 79 -2.13 8.49 -10.22
C ARG A 79 -0.82 7.97 -9.68
N GLU A 80 -0.75 7.64 -8.39
CA GLU A 80 0.50 7.23 -7.74
C GLU A 80 0.65 5.73 -7.63
N VAL A 81 -0.46 5.00 -7.41
CA VAL A 81 -0.40 3.55 -7.17
C VAL A 81 -1.14 2.72 -8.21
N GLY A 82 -1.69 3.37 -9.23
CA GLY A 82 -2.42 2.71 -10.31
C GLY A 82 -3.89 2.44 -9.95
N PRO A 83 -4.73 2.14 -10.95
CA PRO A 83 -6.13 1.82 -10.73
C PRO A 83 -6.27 0.64 -9.77
N GLY A 84 -7.12 0.78 -8.75
CA GLY A 84 -7.31 -0.25 -7.73
C GLY A 84 -6.04 -0.60 -6.98
N CYS A 85 -5.10 0.34 -6.88
CA CYS A 85 -3.78 0.13 -6.29
C CYS A 85 -2.96 -0.94 -7.06
N GLY A 86 -3.24 -1.11 -8.35
CA GLY A 86 -2.65 -2.19 -9.15
C GLY A 86 -1.14 -2.14 -9.25
N ARG A 87 -0.57 -0.94 -9.40
CA ARG A 87 0.89 -0.80 -9.49
C ARG A 87 1.56 -1.18 -8.17
N LEU A 88 0.98 -0.73 -7.05
CA LEU A 88 1.49 -1.10 -5.73
C LEU A 88 1.40 -2.61 -5.50
N LYS A 89 0.27 -3.22 -5.85
CA LYS A 89 0.08 -4.66 -5.69
C LYS A 89 1.07 -5.45 -6.54
N GLN A 90 1.34 -4.99 -7.76
CA GLN A 90 2.28 -5.65 -8.65
C GLN A 90 3.69 -5.63 -8.07
N LEU A 91 4.14 -4.47 -7.62
CA LEU A 91 5.47 -4.34 -7.01
C LEU A 91 5.58 -5.13 -5.71
N TYR A 92 4.53 -5.13 -4.92
CA TYR A 92 4.47 -5.95 -3.71
C TYR A 92 4.69 -7.43 -4.07
N GLY A 93 4.00 -7.93 -5.08
CA GLY A 93 4.14 -9.32 -5.54
C GLY A 93 5.55 -9.63 -6.00
N VAL A 94 6.19 -8.71 -6.72
CA VAL A 94 7.58 -8.87 -7.18
C VAL A 94 8.51 -9.00 -5.98
N HIS A 95 8.41 -8.10 -5.00
CA HIS A 95 9.29 -8.13 -3.83
C HIS A 95 9.01 -9.35 -2.95
N LEU A 96 7.75 -9.75 -2.85
CA LEU A 96 7.40 -10.95 -2.10
C LEU A 96 8.07 -12.18 -2.70
N ALA A 97 8.02 -12.33 -4.02
CA ALA A 97 8.63 -13.45 -4.73
C ALA A 97 10.16 -13.42 -4.59
N GLN A 98 10.78 -12.26 -4.73
CA GLN A 98 12.23 -12.11 -4.58
C GLN A 98 12.69 -12.45 -3.18
N THR A 99 11.95 -12.02 -2.16
CA THR A 99 12.26 -12.32 -0.77
C THR A 99 12.17 -13.83 -0.51
N ALA A 100 11.12 -14.47 -1.00
CA ALA A 100 10.95 -15.91 -0.84
C ALA A 100 12.08 -16.68 -1.53
N ALA A 101 12.47 -16.25 -2.73
CA ALA A 101 13.56 -16.88 -3.47
C ALA A 101 14.89 -16.76 -2.72
N ARG A 102 15.18 -15.58 -2.17
CA ARG A 102 16.41 -15.36 -1.40
C ARG A 102 16.47 -16.23 -0.15
N ARG A 103 15.35 -16.42 0.52
CA ARG A 103 15.27 -17.30 1.70
C ARG A 103 15.58 -18.76 1.35
N ARG A 104 15.38 -19.14 0.08
CA ARG A 104 15.70 -20.48 -0.42
C ARG A 104 17.09 -20.58 -1.04
N GLY A 105 17.87 -19.48 -1.00
CA GLY A 105 19.22 -19.45 -1.57
C GLY A 105 19.29 -19.20 -3.05
N TYR A 106 18.20 -18.74 -3.68
CA TYR A 106 18.20 -18.41 -5.11
C TYR A 106 18.45 -16.93 -5.33
N HIS A 107 19.03 -16.60 -6.48
CA HIS A 107 19.15 -15.22 -6.94
C HIS A 107 18.08 -14.96 -8.00
N VAL A 108 17.35 -13.88 -7.81
CA VAL A 108 16.26 -13.50 -8.72
C VAL A 108 16.62 -12.19 -9.39
N ARG A 109 16.57 -12.18 -10.73
CA ARG A 109 16.72 -10.95 -11.50
C ARG A 109 15.35 -10.52 -12.04
N ARG A 110 15.02 -9.26 -11.82
CA ARG A 110 13.85 -8.69 -12.40
C ARG A 110 14.22 -8.02 -13.72
N GLN A 111 13.42 -8.27 -14.74
CA GLN A 111 13.65 -7.71 -16.07
C GLN A 111 12.77 -6.50 -16.33
#